data_0e7ca9aae748cf168401846ee2a0700a
#
_entry.id   0e7ca9aae748cf168401846ee2a0700a
#
_cell.length_a   1.000
_cell.length_b   1.000
_cell.length_c   1.000
_cell.angle_alpha   90.00
_cell.angle_beta   90.00
_cell.angle_gamma   90.00
#
_symmetry.space_group_name_H-M   'P 1'
#
loop_
_entity.id
_entity.type
_entity.pdbx_description
1 polymer ?
#
loop_
_entity_poly.entity_id
_entity_poly.type
_entity_poly.pdbx_seq_one_letter_code
_entity_poly.pdbx_strand_id
1 'polypeptide(L)'
;MAAVSAALAMTACGSGSSDDKASEGAGTGPGSREAKYKQIIEDPRPRPADVIEAAGAPADVVRADDGSLLLTYDLDNVEDDEGPAATAWRIVGPDGRTVAEHAEHAEAAPAEFKGVPGGFVRVPSGEHANEAYVLDVRGERHKVVVSEAPLGTRGGDILVSAPEPTLVYRPATRTVAPPAGLPDDAVRLAVDELGTVWSVQQSLTEDPYRVVWQRHGRTLGSTAVPKPYTGGVLAARGGTAALSLVQGEDEGVGGLLVTTDSGKHWRTLLDGGIPWQNFDGGSELLVLEVLADGRLLVGEEGGSYWLADDPGNTAFRKLRTPAQFTSLTVDGTTLYGIADATTPTYDLVKGEGLWVSRDGGREWQRHEQRDQNA
;
A
#
# COMPACT_ATOMS: atom_id res chain seq x y z
N MET A 1 28.05 -42.43 -1.95
CA MET A 1 27.94 -43.56 -1.01
C MET A 1 28.08 -43.01 0.39
N ALA A 2 27.10 -43.22 1.17
CA ALA A 2 26.92 -43.35 2.61
C ALA A 2 25.75 -42.47 3.09
N ALA A 3 24.60 -43.16 3.22
CA ALA A 3 23.44 -42.71 3.94
C ALA A 3 23.69 -42.83 5.47
N VAL A 4 23.24 -41.86 6.22
CA VAL A 4 23.11 -42.02 7.69
C VAL A 4 21.67 -41.69 8.04
N SER A 5 20.90 -42.74 8.36
CA SER A 5 19.59 -42.65 9.00
C SER A 5 19.81 -42.49 10.52
N ALA A 6 19.15 -41.50 11.11
CA ALA A 6 18.97 -41.41 12.56
C ALA A 6 17.49 -41.48 12.89
N ALA A 7 17.12 -42.59 13.54
CA ALA A 7 15.80 -42.78 14.15
C ALA A 7 15.79 -42.09 15.53
N LEU A 8 14.73 -41.36 15.84
CA LEU A 8 14.47 -40.88 17.19
C LEU A 8 13.19 -41.51 17.75
N ALA A 9 13.38 -42.11 18.91
CA ALA A 9 12.41 -42.88 19.66
C ALA A 9 11.37 -41.98 20.35
N MET A 10 10.13 -42.39 20.33
CA MET A 10 9.05 -41.89 21.18
C MET A 10 9.24 -42.43 22.62
N THR A 11 9.06 -41.53 23.58
CA THR A 11 8.86 -41.92 24.96
C THR A 11 7.51 -41.33 25.42
N ALA A 12 6.55 -42.17 25.66
CA ALA A 12 5.30 -41.87 26.36
C ALA A 12 5.48 -42.14 27.84
N CYS A 13 4.89 -41.31 28.71
CA CYS A 13 4.43 -41.48 30.07
C CYS A 13 4.21 -40.08 30.66
N GLY A 14 3.14 -39.74 31.35
CA GLY A 14 2.22 -40.44 32.16
C GLY A 14 1.07 -39.54 32.63
N SER A 15 -0.01 -40.15 32.96
CA SER A 15 -1.24 -39.66 33.54
C SER A 15 -1.07 -38.96 34.89
N GLY A 16 -1.69 -37.77 35.05
CA GLY A 16 -1.90 -37.11 36.34
C GLY A 16 -3.23 -36.35 36.27
N SER A 17 -4.28 -36.96 36.81
CA SER A 17 -5.57 -36.32 37.06
C SER A 17 -5.46 -35.39 38.27
N SER A 18 -5.82 -34.14 38.09
CA SER A 18 -6.23 -33.24 39.19
C SER A 18 -7.42 -32.41 38.72
N ASP A 19 -8.58 -32.71 39.31
CA ASP A 19 -9.81 -31.90 39.21
C ASP A 19 -9.54 -30.52 39.84
N ASP A 20 -9.50 -29.50 39.01
CA ASP A 20 -9.69 -28.12 39.47
C ASP A 20 -10.81 -27.50 38.61
N LYS A 21 -11.93 -27.25 39.26
CA LYS A 21 -13.03 -26.43 38.74
C LYS A 21 -12.53 -25.00 38.54
N ALA A 22 -12.13 -24.68 37.30
CA ALA A 22 -11.91 -23.31 36.85
C ALA A 22 -13.16 -22.83 36.10
N SER A 23 -13.60 -21.65 36.46
CA SER A 23 -14.74 -20.90 35.94
C SER A 23 -14.74 -20.87 34.40
N GLU A 24 -15.93 -21.15 33.83
CA GLU A 24 -16.22 -20.92 32.41
C GLU A 24 -16.07 -19.41 32.07
N GLY A 25 -14.86 -18.98 31.77
CA GLY A 25 -14.63 -17.86 30.90
C GLY A 25 -14.86 -18.33 29.47
N ALA A 26 -15.77 -17.71 28.74
CA ALA A 26 -16.06 -18.01 27.33
C ALA A 26 -14.77 -17.91 26.52
N GLY A 27 -14.10 -19.05 26.33
CA GLY A 27 -12.91 -19.17 25.52
C GLY A 27 -13.30 -19.11 24.04
N THR A 28 -12.90 -18.06 23.37
CA THR A 28 -12.83 -18.02 21.90
C THR A 28 -11.70 -18.96 21.47
N GLY A 29 -12.00 -20.25 21.37
CA GLY A 29 -11.07 -21.23 20.78
C GLY A 29 -10.96 -21.03 19.26
N PRO A 30 -9.87 -21.51 18.63
CA PRO A 30 -9.66 -21.36 17.17
C PRO A 30 -10.86 -21.76 16.32
N GLY A 31 -11.58 -22.82 16.67
CA GLY A 31 -12.77 -23.27 15.95
C GLY A 31 -13.98 -22.33 16.00
N SER A 32 -14.07 -21.41 16.98
CA SER A 32 -15.16 -20.44 17.04
C SER A 32 -14.91 -19.25 16.09
N ARG A 33 -13.65 -18.89 15.87
CA ARG A 33 -13.25 -17.79 14.96
C ARG A 33 -13.45 -18.24 13.50
N GLU A 34 -13.01 -19.42 13.16
CA GLU A 34 -13.19 -20.04 11.84
C GLU A 34 -14.66 -20.20 11.47
N ALA A 35 -15.51 -20.66 12.39
CA ALA A 35 -16.95 -20.78 12.15
C ALA A 35 -17.62 -19.41 11.95
N LYS A 36 -17.21 -18.37 12.71
CA LYS A 36 -17.69 -17.01 12.54
C LYS A 36 -17.23 -16.43 11.20
N TYR A 37 -15.99 -16.68 10.82
CA TYR A 37 -15.41 -16.27 9.55
C TYR A 37 -16.18 -16.85 8.37
N LYS A 38 -16.41 -18.19 8.38
CA LYS A 38 -17.22 -18.87 7.36
C LYS A 38 -18.64 -18.32 7.28
N GLN A 39 -19.28 -18.05 8.41
CA GLN A 39 -20.62 -17.46 8.45
C GLN A 39 -20.65 -16.06 7.78
N ILE A 40 -19.61 -15.23 7.97
CA ILE A 40 -19.53 -13.90 7.36
C ILE A 40 -19.37 -14.01 5.86
N ILE A 41 -18.52 -14.93 5.38
CA ILE A 41 -18.27 -15.17 3.96
C ILE A 41 -19.53 -15.70 3.25
N GLU A 42 -20.32 -16.54 3.91
CA GLU A 42 -21.55 -17.10 3.36
C GLU A 42 -22.76 -16.11 3.43
N ASP A 43 -22.65 -15.01 4.19
CA ASP A 43 -23.74 -14.03 4.31
C ASP A 43 -23.79 -13.15 3.06
N PRO A 44 -24.87 -13.14 2.28
CA PRO A 44 -24.99 -12.29 1.09
C PRO A 44 -24.98 -10.79 1.40
N ARG A 45 -25.09 -10.40 2.67
CA ARG A 45 -25.05 -8.99 3.13
C ARG A 45 -24.32 -8.90 4.46
N PRO A 46 -23.00 -9.10 4.47
CA PRO A 46 -22.23 -9.07 5.69
C PRO A 46 -22.35 -7.70 6.39
N ARG A 47 -22.41 -7.71 7.72
CA ARG A 47 -22.42 -6.46 8.47
C ARG A 47 -21.00 -5.91 8.56
N PRO A 48 -20.78 -4.59 8.36
CA PRO A 48 -19.46 -3.99 8.44
C PRO A 48 -18.71 -4.33 9.73
N ALA A 49 -19.38 -4.25 10.86
CA ALA A 49 -18.78 -4.55 12.16
C ALA A 49 -18.25 -6.00 12.27
N ASP A 50 -18.95 -6.97 11.65
CA ASP A 50 -18.53 -8.37 11.69
C ASP A 50 -17.29 -8.61 10.83
N VAL A 51 -17.24 -7.99 9.61
CA VAL A 51 -16.09 -8.07 8.71
C VAL A 51 -14.87 -7.40 9.39
N ILE A 52 -15.03 -6.19 9.92
CA ILE A 52 -13.97 -5.44 10.58
C ILE A 52 -13.42 -6.17 11.82
N GLU A 53 -14.31 -6.74 12.65
CA GLU A 53 -13.91 -7.53 13.83
C GLU A 53 -13.17 -8.81 13.42
N ALA A 54 -13.60 -9.46 12.34
CA ALA A 54 -12.97 -10.69 11.86
C ALA A 54 -11.62 -10.43 11.19
N ALA A 55 -11.49 -9.35 10.42
CA ALA A 55 -10.23 -8.92 9.81
C ALA A 55 -9.20 -8.46 10.86
N GLY A 56 -9.65 -7.79 11.93
CA GLY A 56 -8.79 -7.33 13.03
C GLY A 56 -8.00 -6.07 12.70
N ALA A 57 -7.04 -6.12 11.78
CA ALA A 57 -6.31 -4.96 11.28
C ALA A 57 -6.89 -4.47 9.95
N PRO A 58 -6.77 -3.19 9.59
CA PRO A 58 -7.07 -2.75 8.23
C PRO A 58 -6.05 -3.31 7.23
N ALA A 59 -6.51 -3.58 6.01
CA ALA A 59 -5.65 -3.94 4.88
C ALA A 59 -4.96 -2.70 4.29
N ASP A 60 -5.67 -1.56 4.24
CA ASP A 60 -5.11 -0.29 3.75
C ASP A 60 -5.67 0.91 4.52
N VAL A 61 -4.95 2.02 4.44
CA VAL A 61 -5.31 3.31 5.03
C VAL A 61 -5.09 4.44 4.04
N VAL A 62 -6.14 5.20 3.80
CA VAL A 62 -6.09 6.37 2.90
C VAL A 62 -6.59 7.60 3.65
N ARG A 63 -5.94 8.75 3.46
CA ARG A 63 -6.31 9.99 4.11
C ARG A 63 -6.88 11.01 3.12
N ALA A 64 -7.98 11.64 3.48
CA ALA A 64 -8.53 12.80 2.79
C ALA A 64 -7.86 14.11 3.24
N ASP A 65 -8.02 15.17 2.47
CA ASP A 65 -7.42 16.49 2.73
C ASP A 65 -7.91 17.16 4.03
N ASP A 66 -9.12 16.82 4.50
CA ASP A 66 -9.66 17.29 5.78
C ASP A 66 -9.10 16.53 7.00
N GLY A 67 -8.30 15.49 6.77
CA GLY A 67 -7.72 14.63 7.79
C GLY A 67 -8.55 13.40 8.15
N SER A 68 -9.69 13.18 7.51
CA SER A 68 -10.44 11.94 7.62
C SER A 68 -9.66 10.77 7.05
N LEU A 69 -9.77 9.60 7.68
CA LEU A 69 -9.14 8.35 7.24
C LEU A 69 -10.20 7.40 6.70
N LEU A 70 -9.92 6.76 5.59
CA LEU A 70 -10.64 5.59 5.13
C LEU A 70 -9.76 4.38 5.39
N LEU A 71 -10.30 3.43 6.13
CA LEU A 71 -9.66 2.16 6.46
C LEU A 71 -10.40 1.07 5.70
N THR A 72 -9.69 0.24 4.96
CA THR A 72 -10.26 -0.93 4.29
C THR A 72 -9.92 -2.19 5.06
N TYR A 73 -10.76 -3.20 4.97
CA TYR A 73 -10.63 -4.48 5.65
C TYR A 73 -11.01 -5.58 4.69
N ASP A 74 -10.18 -6.58 4.56
CA ASP A 74 -10.39 -7.70 3.66
C ASP A 74 -10.44 -9.01 4.45
N LEU A 75 -11.35 -9.88 4.06
CA LEU A 75 -11.41 -11.25 4.52
C LEU A 75 -11.12 -12.17 3.33
N ASP A 76 -10.00 -12.86 3.40
CA ASP A 76 -9.57 -13.76 2.35
C ASP A 76 -10.50 -14.97 2.24
N ASN A 77 -10.66 -15.50 1.04
CA ASN A 77 -11.31 -16.75 0.84
C ASN A 77 -10.33 -17.90 1.15
N VAL A 78 -10.53 -18.58 2.27
CA VAL A 78 -9.64 -19.67 2.71
C VAL A 78 -9.70 -20.89 1.78
N GLU A 79 -10.76 -21.01 0.96
CA GLU A 79 -10.98 -22.15 0.05
C GLU A 79 -10.48 -21.90 -1.38
N ASP A 80 -10.31 -20.64 -1.79
CA ASP A 80 -9.89 -20.24 -3.14
C ASP A 80 -8.91 -19.07 -3.08
N ASP A 81 -7.76 -19.20 -3.74
CA ASP A 81 -6.73 -18.14 -3.86
C ASP A 81 -7.17 -16.95 -4.76
N GLU A 82 -8.47 -16.80 -5.05
CA GLU A 82 -8.98 -15.82 -6.04
C GLU A 82 -9.30 -14.43 -5.45
N GLY A 83 -8.79 -14.10 -4.26
CA GLY A 83 -8.96 -12.78 -3.63
C GLY A 83 -9.88 -12.77 -2.42
N PRO A 84 -10.18 -11.59 -1.85
CA PRO A 84 -10.98 -11.50 -0.64
C PRO A 84 -12.43 -11.94 -0.90
N ALA A 85 -13.00 -12.72 0.03
CA ALA A 85 -14.40 -13.15 -0.03
C ALA A 85 -15.37 -12.04 0.41
N ALA A 86 -14.94 -11.18 1.33
CA ALA A 86 -15.70 -10.02 1.78
C ALA A 86 -14.76 -8.87 2.09
N THR A 87 -15.21 -7.65 1.77
CA THR A 87 -14.50 -6.43 2.07
C THR A 87 -15.37 -5.50 2.91
N ALA A 88 -14.74 -4.69 3.76
CA ALA A 88 -15.41 -3.59 4.42
C ALA A 88 -14.54 -2.35 4.38
N TRP A 89 -15.18 -1.19 4.52
CA TRP A 89 -14.47 0.03 4.77
C TRP A 89 -15.12 0.83 5.90
N ARG A 90 -14.30 1.63 6.58
CA ARG A 90 -14.70 2.55 7.64
C ARG A 90 -14.08 3.91 7.41
N ILE A 91 -14.90 4.96 7.49
CA ILE A 91 -14.42 6.35 7.53
C ILE A 91 -14.34 6.80 8.97
N VAL A 92 -13.15 7.26 9.36
CA VAL A 92 -12.86 7.83 10.67
C VAL A 92 -12.59 9.33 10.49
N GLY A 93 -13.36 10.17 11.17
CA GLY A 93 -13.17 11.62 11.13
C GLY A 93 -11.85 12.06 11.80
N PRO A 94 -11.45 13.34 11.62
CA PRO A 94 -10.23 13.89 12.24
C PRO A 94 -10.24 13.83 13.77
N ASP A 95 -11.42 13.73 14.38
CA ASP A 95 -11.62 13.58 15.81
C ASP A 95 -11.51 12.13 16.32
N GLY A 96 -11.23 11.19 15.42
CA GLY A 96 -11.09 9.76 15.71
C GLY A 96 -12.41 9.01 15.84
N ARG A 97 -13.56 9.62 15.48
CA ARG A 97 -14.86 8.96 15.50
C ARG A 97 -15.21 8.34 14.17
N THR A 98 -15.85 7.17 14.21
CA THR A 98 -16.43 6.55 13.02
C THR A 98 -17.55 7.42 12.48
N VAL A 99 -17.48 7.76 11.20
CA VAL A 99 -18.48 8.56 10.46
C VAL A 99 -19.40 7.67 9.65
N ALA A 100 -18.82 6.69 8.94
CA ALA A 100 -19.55 5.77 8.07
C ALA A 100 -18.81 4.43 7.98
N GLU A 101 -19.58 3.37 7.70
CA GLU A 101 -19.09 2.02 7.47
C GLU A 101 -19.90 1.35 6.36
N HIS A 102 -19.27 0.45 5.65
CA HIS A 102 -19.92 -0.36 4.62
C HIS A 102 -19.21 -1.71 4.51
N ALA A 103 -19.93 -2.74 4.11
CA ALA A 103 -19.35 -4.02 3.73
C ALA A 103 -20.06 -4.54 2.48
N GLU A 104 -19.32 -5.29 1.69
CA GLU A 104 -19.81 -5.93 0.48
C GLU A 104 -19.05 -7.25 0.24
N HIS A 105 -19.65 -8.20 -0.46
CA HIS A 105 -18.93 -9.31 -1.01
C HIS A 105 -17.97 -8.82 -2.09
N ALA A 106 -16.76 -9.33 -2.06
CA ALA A 106 -15.80 -9.04 -3.13
C ALA A 106 -16.08 -10.00 -4.29
N GLU A 107 -16.78 -9.50 -5.32
CA GLU A 107 -16.94 -10.22 -6.59
C GLU A 107 -15.73 -10.01 -7.54
N ALA A 108 -14.79 -9.15 -7.17
CA ALA A 108 -13.63 -8.76 -7.98
C ALA A 108 -12.44 -8.41 -7.09
N ALA A 109 -11.27 -8.28 -7.71
CA ALA A 109 -10.04 -7.85 -7.05
C ALA A 109 -10.25 -6.64 -6.12
N PRO A 110 -9.54 -6.57 -4.98
CA PRO A 110 -9.68 -5.49 -4.02
C PRO A 110 -9.53 -4.14 -4.74
N ALA A 111 -10.47 -3.25 -4.50
CA ALA A 111 -10.43 -1.95 -5.12
C ALA A 111 -9.60 -1.01 -4.27
N GLU A 112 -8.61 -0.41 -4.89
CA GLU A 112 -7.80 0.60 -4.24
C GLU A 112 -8.57 1.93 -4.12
N PHE A 113 -8.44 2.55 -2.96
CA PHE A 113 -8.85 3.92 -2.75
C PHE A 113 -7.66 4.86 -2.80
N LYS A 114 -7.86 6.08 -3.32
CA LYS A 114 -6.87 7.16 -3.23
C LYS A 114 -7.53 8.39 -2.61
N GLY A 115 -6.80 9.06 -1.73
CA GLY A 115 -7.26 10.31 -1.11
C GLY A 115 -7.40 11.43 -2.14
N VAL A 116 -8.52 12.14 -2.09
CA VAL A 116 -8.82 13.24 -2.99
C VAL A 116 -9.42 14.41 -2.19
N PRO A 117 -9.44 15.63 -2.73
CA PRO A 117 -10.13 16.73 -2.08
C PRO A 117 -11.60 16.37 -1.77
N GLY A 118 -11.94 16.39 -0.48
CA GLY A 118 -13.27 16.12 0.03
C GLY A 118 -13.66 14.64 0.13
N GLY A 119 -12.71 13.69 0.00
CA GLY A 119 -13.03 12.27 0.16
C GLY A 119 -12.02 11.31 -0.44
N PHE A 120 -12.52 10.24 -1.05
CA PHE A 120 -11.74 9.12 -1.53
C PHE A 120 -12.27 8.66 -2.89
N VAL A 121 -11.40 8.50 -3.87
CA VAL A 121 -11.79 7.93 -5.17
C VAL A 121 -11.48 6.44 -5.20
N ARG A 122 -12.45 5.66 -5.62
CA ARG A 122 -12.32 4.24 -5.94
C ARG A 122 -12.37 4.06 -7.44
N VAL A 123 -11.36 3.40 -7.99
CA VAL A 123 -11.35 2.98 -9.39
C VAL A 123 -11.07 1.49 -9.41
N PRO A 124 -12.08 0.66 -9.69
CA PRO A 124 -11.86 -0.77 -9.84
C PRO A 124 -10.92 -1.04 -11.01
N SER A 125 -10.15 -2.12 -10.91
CA SER A 125 -9.23 -2.56 -11.97
C SER A 125 -9.97 -3.21 -13.15
N GLY A 126 -9.33 -3.24 -14.32
CA GLY A 126 -9.77 -3.97 -15.49
C GLY A 126 -11.08 -3.44 -16.10
N GLU A 127 -11.96 -4.36 -16.50
CA GLU A 127 -13.21 -4.07 -17.20
C GLU A 127 -14.24 -3.31 -16.34
N HIS A 128 -14.06 -3.29 -15.01
CA HIS A 128 -14.91 -2.62 -14.04
C HIS A 128 -14.57 -1.13 -13.83
N ALA A 129 -13.62 -0.56 -14.55
CA ALA A 129 -13.25 0.86 -14.42
C ALA A 129 -14.44 1.83 -14.55
N ASN A 130 -15.51 1.42 -15.24
CA ASN A 130 -16.75 2.17 -15.36
C ASN A 130 -17.55 2.29 -14.04
N GLU A 131 -17.23 1.50 -13.04
CA GLU A 131 -17.84 1.52 -11.69
C GLU A 131 -17.12 2.48 -10.74
N ALA A 132 -16.21 3.32 -11.25
CA ALA A 132 -15.51 4.32 -10.49
C ALA A 132 -16.47 5.30 -9.79
N TYR A 133 -16.18 5.62 -8.53
CA TYR A 133 -16.93 6.60 -7.76
C TYR A 133 -16.04 7.35 -6.77
N VAL A 134 -16.51 8.50 -6.30
CA VAL A 134 -15.94 9.19 -5.14
C VAL A 134 -16.82 8.91 -3.94
N LEU A 135 -16.19 8.50 -2.85
CA LEU A 135 -16.79 8.40 -1.54
C LEU A 135 -16.43 9.69 -0.80
N ASP A 136 -17.41 10.50 -0.42
CA ASP A 136 -17.11 11.68 0.37
C ASP A 136 -16.81 11.32 1.83
N VAL A 137 -16.34 12.27 2.61
CA VAL A 137 -15.98 12.06 4.02
C VAL A 137 -17.16 11.67 4.92
N ARG A 138 -18.40 11.70 4.42
CA ARG A 138 -19.61 11.23 5.10
C ARG A 138 -20.04 9.83 4.68
N GLY A 139 -19.34 9.24 3.71
CA GLY A 139 -19.64 7.93 3.18
C GLY A 139 -20.68 7.93 2.04
N GLU A 140 -21.01 9.10 1.47
CA GLU A 140 -21.91 9.19 0.32
C GLU A 140 -21.15 8.94 -0.98
N ARG A 141 -21.71 8.07 -1.83
CA ARG A 141 -21.13 7.73 -3.15
C ARG A 141 -21.55 8.76 -4.19
N HIS A 142 -20.56 9.33 -4.88
CA HIS A 142 -20.76 10.28 -5.98
C HIS A 142 -20.21 9.70 -7.27
N LYS A 143 -21.00 9.77 -8.34
CA LYS A 143 -20.61 9.26 -9.65
C LYS A 143 -19.41 10.03 -10.21
N VAL A 144 -18.52 9.29 -10.84
CA VAL A 144 -17.37 9.78 -11.60
C VAL A 144 -17.69 9.66 -13.10
N VAL A 145 -17.19 10.59 -13.89
CA VAL A 145 -17.24 10.49 -15.35
C VAL A 145 -16.01 9.74 -15.82
N VAL A 146 -16.20 8.57 -16.40
CA VAL A 146 -15.12 7.82 -17.05
C VAL A 146 -15.05 8.23 -18.50
N SER A 147 -13.87 8.61 -18.98
CA SER A 147 -13.64 9.10 -20.34
C SER A 147 -12.52 8.31 -21.01
N GLU A 148 -12.73 7.89 -22.23
CA GLU A 148 -11.68 7.29 -23.06
C GLU A 148 -10.75 8.35 -23.68
N ALA A 149 -11.22 9.61 -23.73
CA ALA A 149 -10.42 10.70 -24.26
C ALA A 149 -9.29 11.08 -23.29
N PRO A 150 -8.02 11.01 -23.72
CA PRO A 150 -6.89 11.31 -22.85
C PRO A 150 -6.90 12.72 -22.28
N LEU A 151 -6.51 12.86 -21.01
CA LEU A 151 -6.42 14.13 -20.32
C LEU A 151 -4.97 14.64 -20.29
N GLY A 152 -4.74 15.86 -20.74
CA GLY A 152 -3.51 16.59 -20.43
C GLY A 152 -3.41 16.83 -18.91
N THR A 153 -2.47 16.19 -18.24
CA THR A 153 -2.32 16.26 -16.78
C THR A 153 -1.98 17.66 -16.31
N ARG A 154 -2.49 18.03 -15.14
CA ARG A 154 -2.26 19.32 -14.48
C ARG A 154 -2.18 19.17 -12.97
N GLY A 155 -1.77 20.20 -12.29
CA GLY A 155 -1.68 20.19 -10.82
C GLY A 155 -3.01 19.79 -10.16
N GLY A 156 -2.92 18.90 -9.19
CA GLY A 156 -4.04 18.31 -8.48
C GLY A 156 -4.69 17.09 -9.15
N ASP A 157 -4.26 16.67 -10.35
CA ASP A 157 -4.64 15.36 -10.91
C ASP A 157 -3.92 14.25 -10.15
N ILE A 158 -4.58 13.12 -9.94
CA ILE A 158 -4.10 12.02 -9.08
C ILE A 158 -4.05 10.73 -9.90
N LEU A 159 -2.95 9.99 -9.85
CA LEU A 159 -2.86 8.64 -10.41
C LEU A 159 -3.72 7.70 -9.57
N VAL A 160 -4.68 7.02 -10.21
CA VAL A 160 -5.65 6.16 -9.51
C VAL A 160 -5.60 4.71 -9.96
N SER A 161 -4.93 4.42 -11.07
CA SER A 161 -4.66 3.06 -11.54
C SER A 161 -3.45 3.05 -12.45
N ALA A 162 -2.58 2.05 -12.33
CA ALA A 162 -1.45 1.74 -13.20
C ALA A 162 -1.01 0.28 -12.95
N PRO A 163 -0.34 -0.41 -13.91
CA PRO A 163 -0.01 0.09 -15.25
C PRO A 163 -1.14 -0.02 -16.26
N GLU A 164 -2.05 -0.99 -16.16
CA GLU A 164 -3.11 -1.21 -17.17
C GLU A 164 -4.47 -1.46 -16.52
N PRO A 165 -5.47 -0.58 -16.78
CA PRO A 165 -5.32 0.69 -17.50
C PRO A 165 -4.64 1.76 -16.62
N THR A 166 -3.77 2.58 -17.22
CA THR A 166 -3.26 3.78 -16.55
C THR A 166 -4.31 4.86 -16.55
N LEU A 167 -4.78 5.27 -15.37
CA LEU A 167 -5.84 6.25 -15.21
C LEU A 167 -5.45 7.34 -14.23
N VAL A 168 -5.84 8.56 -14.55
CA VAL A 168 -5.75 9.72 -13.64
C VAL A 168 -7.15 10.23 -13.31
N TYR A 169 -7.35 10.61 -12.08
CA TYR A 169 -8.55 11.27 -11.61
C TYR A 169 -8.32 12.79 -11.53
N ARG A 170 -9.27 13.56 -12.08
CA ARG A 170 -9.31 15.01 -12.01
C ARG A 170 -10.41 15.46 -11.04
N PRO A 171 -10.06 15.93 -9.83
CA PRO A 171 -11.06 16.32 -8.82
C PRO A 171 -12.01 17.41 -9.29
N ALA A 172 -11.49 18.43 -9.98
CA ALA A 172 -12.26 19.60 -10.40
C ALA A 172 -13.46 19.27 -11.32
N THR A 173 -13.42 18.16 -12.07
CA THR A 173 -14.49 17.72 -12.97
C THR A 173 -15.04 16.34 -12.61
N ARG A 174 -14.50 15.70 -11.58
CA ARG A 174 -14.78 14.29 -11.20
C ARG A 174 -14.65 13.36 -12.40
N THR A 175 -13.56 13.50 -13.15
CA THR A 175 -13.33 12.72 -14.37
C THR A 175 -12.14 11.79 -14.16
N VAL A 176 -12.29 10.53 -14.53
CA VAL A 176 -11.23 9.53 -14.67
C VAL A 176 -10.95 9.32 -16.15
N ALA A 177 -9.71 9.38 -16.56
CA ALA A 177 -9.31 9.14 -17.95
C ALA A 177 -7.82 8.80 -18.06
N PRO A 178 -7.36 8.21 -19.19
CA PRO A 178 -5.95 8.04 -19.45
C PRO A 178 -5.21 9.38 -19.50
N PRO A 179 -3.97 9.48 -18.98
CA PRO A 179 -3.15 10.67 -19.18
C PRO A 179 -2.70 10.80 -20.65
N ALA A 180 -2.74 12.02 -21.17
CA ALA A 180 -2.33 12.28 -22.55
C ALA A 180 -0.81 12.22 -22.72
N GLY A 181 -0.38 11.70 -23.87
CA GLY A 181 1.03 11.74 -24.30
C GLY A 181 1.93 10.72 -23.60
N LEU A 182 1.36 9.72 -22.93
CA LEU A 182 2.17 8.60 -22.44
C LEU A 182 2.80 7.87 -23.63
N PRO A 183 4.09 7.49 -23.51
CA PRO A 183 4.68 6.55 -24.45
C PRO A 183 3.99 5.17 -24.37
N ASP A 184 3.87 4.48 -25.52
CA ASP A 184 3.23 3.15 -25.60
C ASP A 184 4.01 2.08 -24.81
N ASP A 185 5.30 2.33 -24.54
CA ASP A 185 6.23 1.47 -23.80
C ASP A 185 6.44 1.91 -22.34
N ALA A 186 5.55 2.75 -21.80
CA ALA A 186 5.62 3.18 -20.40
C ALA A 186 5.14 2.05 -19.47
N VAL A 187 6.02 1.59 -18.56
CA VAL A 187 5.73 0.45 -17.68
C VAL A 187 5.54 0.82 -16.21
N ARG A 188 6.07 1.94 -15.77
CA ARG A 188 5.95 2.42 -14.38
C ARG A 188 5.58 3.89 -14.42
N LEU A 189 4.65 4.29 -13.55
CA LEU A 189 4.13 5.65 -13.58
C LEU A 189 3.99 6.23 -12.18
N ALA A 190 4.22 7.54 -12.10
CA ALA A 190 3.86 8.37 -10.94
C ALA A 190 3.35 9.72 -11.44
N VAL A 191 2.46 10.35 -10.68
CA VAL A 191 1.97 11.71 -10.97
C VAL A 191 2.21 12.57 -9.74
N ASP A 192 2.95 13.68 -9.92
CA ASP A 192 3.18 14.62 -8.83
C ASP A 192 2.06 15.67 -8.71
N GLU A 193 2.05 16.41 -7.61
CA GLU A 193 1.04 17.45 -7.33
C GLU A 193 1.08 18.60 -8.32
N LEU A 194 2.15 18.74 -9.10
CA LEU A 194 2.28 19.72 -10.18
C LEU A 194 1.67 19.24 -11.50
N GLY A 195 1.19 17.97 -11.54
CA GLY A 195 0.65 17.32 -12.71
C GLY A 195 1.73 16.83 -13.68
N THR A 196 2.95 16.65 -13.19
CA THR A 196 3.99 15.98 -13.98
C THR A 196 3.77 14.48 -13.90
N VAL A 197 3.66 13.85 -15.06
CA VAL A 197 3.68 12.40 -15.19
C VAL A 197 5.11 11.97 -15.39
N TRP A 198 5.57 11.11 -14.51
CA TRP A 198 6.85 10.44 -14.56
C TRP A 198 6.60 9.02 -15.02
N SER A 199 7.38 8.53 -15.98
CA SER A 199 7.24 7.16 -16.48
C SER A 199 8.60 6.56 -16.75
N VAL A 200 8.65 5.23 -16.67
CA VAL A 200 9.80 4.45 -17.13
C VAL A 200 9.46 3.87 -18.47
N GLN A 201 10.28 4.16 -19.48
CA GLN A 201 10.21 3.55 -20.79
C GLN A 201 11.11 2.31 -20.83
N GLN A 202 10.51 1.19 -21.20
CA GLN A 202 11.24 -0.05 -21.48
C GLN A 202 11.60 -0.08 -22.97
N SER A 203 12.85 0.05 -23.29
CA SER A 203 13.29 -0.14 -24.68
C SER A 203 13.25 -1.63 -25.05
N LEU A 204 12.64 -1.95 -26.18
CA LEU A 204 12.67 -3.28 -26.79
C LEU A 204 14.00 -3.55 -27.52
N THR A 205 14.90 -2.57 -27.53
CA THR A 205 16.24 -2.63 -28.15
C THR A 205 17.31 -2.69 -27.06
N GLU A 206 18.58 -2.73 -27.44
CA GLU A 206 19.73 -2.72 -26.51
C GLU A 206 19.91 -1.37 -25.75
N ASP A 207 19.03 -0.41 -25.98
CA ASP A 207 19.07 0.88 -25.30
C ASP A 207 18.70 0.75 -23.83
N PRO A 208 19.30 1.55 -22.94
CA PRO A 208 18.96 1.52 -21.52
C PRO A 208 17.52 2.02 -21.29
N TYR A 209 16.88 1.49 -20.25
CA TYR A 209 15.64 2.06 -19.73
C TYR A 209 15.79 3.57 -19.51
N ARG A 210 14.72 4.30 -19.69
CA ARG A 210 14.72 5.76 -19.51
C ARG A 210 13.59 6.19 -18.57
N VAL A 211 13.88 7.12 -17.67
CA VAL A 211 12.84 7.90 -17.02
C VAL A 211 12.49 9.06 -17.92
N VAL A 212 11.21 9.21 -18.23
CA VAL A 212 10.67 10.32 -19.01
C VAL A 212 9.66 11.07 -18.15
N TRP A 213 9.70 12.39 -18.17
CA TRP A 213 8.70 13.20 -17.48
C TRP A 213 8.05 14.19 -18.44
N GLN A 214 6.77 14.37 -18.24
CA GLN A 214 5.91 15.17 -19.11
C GLN A 214 4.84 15.90 -18.32
N ARG A 215 4.31 16.97 -18.87
CA ARG A 215 3.19 17.74 -18.33
C ARG A 215 2.31 18.25 -19.46
N HIS A 216 0.99 18.20 -19.29
CA HIS A 216 0.01 18.53 -20.34
C HIS A 216 0.27 17.77 -21.65
N GLY A 217 0.71 16.52 -21.57
CA GLY A 217 1.05 15.71 -22.76
C GLY A 217 2.32 16.15 -23.51
N ARG A 218 3.17 17.01 -22.90
CA ARG A 218 4.43 17.46 -23.49
C ARG A 218 5.60 16.94 -22.67
N THR A 219 6.53 16.29 -23.34
CA THR A 219 7.78 15.84 -22.72
C THR A 219 8.59 17.06 -22.26
N LEU A 220 8.97 17.06 -20.99
CA LEU A 220 9.84 18.07 -20.37
C LEU A 220 11.30 17.62 -20.39
N GLY A 221 11.54 16.32 -20.34
CA GLY A 221 12.88 15.77 -20.36
C GLY A 221 12.91 14.23 -20.22
N SER A 222 14.10 13.69 -20.29
CA SER A 222 14.35 12.28 -20.01
C SER A 222 15.78 12.05 -19.51
N THR A 223 15.98 10.97 -18.75
CA THR A 223 17.30 10.51 -18.33
C THR A 223 17.41 9.00 -18.52
N ALA A 224 18.61 8.51 -18.79
CA ALA A 224 18.86 7.08 -18.90
C ALA A 224 18.97 6.46 -17.49
N VAL A 225 18.42 5.26 -17.33
CA VAL A 225 18.71 4.42 -16.16
C VAL A 225 20.14 3.90 -16.32
N PRO A 226 21.01 3.99 -15.30
CA PRO A 226 22.39 3.57 -15.43
C PRO A 226 22.49 2.04 -15.60
N LYS A 227 23.30 1.58 -16.57
CA LYS A 227 23.59 0.14 -16.72
C LYS A 227 24.40 -0.35 -15.50
N PRO A 228 24.20 -1.58 -15.01
CA PRO A 228 23.41 -2.66 -15.58
C PRO A 228 21.92 -2.69 -15.14
N TYR A 229 21.43 -1.64 -14.49
CA TYR A 229 20.12 -1.62 -13.84
C TYR A 229 18.97 -1.46 -14.83
N THR A 230 17.81 -2.00 -14.39
CA THR A 230 16.48 -1.72 -14.93
C THR A 230 15.68 -0.86 -13.94
N GLY A 231 14.50 -0.38 -14.34
CA GLY A 231 13.62 0.39 -13.48
C GLY A 231 12.62 -0.48 -12.77
N GLY A 232 12.55 -0.35 -11.43
CA GLY A 232 11.54 -0.97 -10.59
C GLY A 232 10.41 0.01 -10.23
N VAL A 233 10.19 0.26 -8.93
CA VAL A 233 9.16 1.17 -8.42
C VAL A 233 9.54 2.63 -8.67
N LEU A 234 8.57 3.44 -9.08
CA LEU A 234 8.72 4.87 -9.32
C LEU A 234 7.78 5.67 -8.41
N ALA A 235 8.34 6.59 -7.65
CA ALA A 235 7.59 7.53 -6.82
C ALA A 235 7.94 8.99 -7.16
N ALA A 236 6.96 9.90 -7.06
CA ALA A 236 7.19 11.31 -7.33
C ALA A 236 6.25 12.21 -6.53
N ARG A 237 6.80 13.33 -6.02
CA ARG A 237 6.06 14.37 -5.32
C ARG A 237 6.83 15.70 -5.33
N GLY A 238 6.13 16.82 -5.58
CA GLY A 238 6.68 18.16 -5.40
C GLY A 238 7.97 18.46 -6.16
N GLY A 239 8.22 17.78 -7.31
CA GLY A 239 9.45 17.92 -8.08
C GLY A 239 10.59 16.99 -7.64
N THR A 240 10.42 16.21 -6.57
CA THR A 240 11.24 15.05 -6.22
C THR A 240 10.69 13.84 -6.94
N ALA A 241 11.56 13.04 -7.57
CA ALA A 241 11.22 11.74 -8.10
C ALA A 241 12.34 10.74 -7.80
N ALA A 242 11.95 9.50 -7.55
CA ALA A 242 12.87 8.42 -7.29
C ALA A 242 12.42 7.15 -8.01
N LEU A 243 13.37 6.46 -8.64
CA LEU A 243 13.19 5.17 -9.27
C LEU A 243 14.08 4.16 -8.57
N SER A 244 13.54 3.03 -8.13
CA SER A 244 14.38 1.93 -7.67
C SER A 244 15.13 1.29 -8.83
N LEU A 245 16.40 0.97 -8.59
CA LEU A 245 17.29 0.34 -9.53
C LEU A 245 17.34 -1.16 -9.27
N VAL A 246 16.81 -1.96 -10.18
CA VAL A 246 16.76 -3.41 -10.07
C VAL A 246 17.90 -4.01 -10.92
N GLN A 247 18.59 -5.00 -10.38
CA GLN A 247 19.73 -5.65 -11.02
C GLN A 247 19.30 -7.02 -11.53
N GLY A 248 19.18 -7.17 -12.88
CA GLY A 248 18.71 -8.42 -13.51
C GLY A 248 17.22 -8.71 -13.29
N GLU A 249 16.74 -9.87 -13.76
CA GLU A 249 15.34 -10.29 -13.57
C GLU A 249 15.08 -10.91 -12.17
N ASP A 250 16.13 -11.51 -11.57
CA ASP A 250 16.06 -12.22 -10.29
C ASP A 250 16.90 -11.55 -9.18
N GLU A 251 17.56 -10.44 -9.48
CA GLU A 251 18.43 -9.75 -8.53
C GLU A 251 17.68 -8.58 -7.89
N GLY A 252 17.82 -8.45 -6.58
CA GLY A 252 17.10 -7.49 -5.77
C GLY A 252 17.40 -6.01 -6.12
N VAL A 253 16.88 -5.11 -5.32
CA VAL A 253 17.10 -3.68 -5.48
C VAL A 253 18.54 -3.31 -5.16
N GLY A 254 19.24 -2.67 -6.13
CA GLY A 254 20.65 -2.27 -5.98
C GLY A 254 20.85 -0.79 -5.64
N GLY A 255 19.78 0.03 -5.61
CA GLY A 255 19.90 1.45 -5.34
C GLY A 255 18.71 2.27 -5.80
N LEU A 256 18.90 3.60 -5.86
CA LEU A 256 17.91 4.55 -6.37
C LEU A 256 18.53 5.47 -7.42
N LEU A 257 17.71 5.88 -8.39
CA LEU A 257 17.97 7.02 -9.26
C LEU A 257 17.06 8.17 -8.83
N VAL A 258 17.61 9.29 -8.37
CA VAL A 258 16.86 10.33 -7.66
C VAL A 258 17.08 11.70 -8.30
N THR A 259 16.02 12.48 -8.42
CA THR A 259 16.03 13.92 -8.66
C THR A 259 15.27 14.65 -7.56
N THR A 260 15.70 15.85 -7.19
CA THR A 260 15.01 16.74 -6.21
C THR A 260 14.71 18.11 -6.79
N ASP A 261 14.86 18.29 -8.11
CA ASP A 261 14.76 19.58 -8.79
C ASP A 261 13.97 19.48 -10.11
N SER A 262 12.94 18.67 -10.14
CA SER A 262 12.04 18.43 -11.28
C SER A 262 12.76 17.87 -12.51
N GLY A 263 13.73 16.98 -12.29
CA GLY A 263 14.43 16.28 -13.35
C GLY A 263 15.61 17.02 -13.99
N LYS A 264 16.01 18.19 -13.48
CA LYS A 264 17.16 18.92 -14.04
C LYS A 264 18.47 18.22 -13.77
N HIS A 265 18.61 17.63 -12.57
CA HIS A 265 19.77 16.85 -12.18
C HIS A 265 19.32 15.53 -11.59
N TRP A 266 20.01 14.48 -11.98
CA TRP A 266 19.77 13.12 -11.47
C TRP A 266 21.05 12.59 -10.86
N ARG A 267 20.88 11.80 -9.82
CA ARG A 267 21.99 11.08 -9.18
C ARG A 267 21.60 9.65 -8.88
N THR A 268 22.58 8.77 -8.92
CA THR A 268 22.47 7.39 -8.50
C THR A 268 22.90 7.28 -7.05
N LEU A 269 22.10 6.60 -6.24
CA LEU A 269 22.35 6.32 -4.83
C LEU A 269 22.47 4.81 -4.65
N LEU A 270 23.69 4.32 -4.53
CA LEU A 270 24.02 2.90 -4.32
C LEU A 270 24.38 2.58 -2.87
N ASP A 271 24.48 3.61 -2.04
CA ASP A 271 24.76 3.56 -0.61
C ASP A 271 23.77 4.51 0.09
N GLY A 272 24.09 5.10 1.16
CA GLY A 272 23.22 6.00 1.93
C GLY A 272 22.72 5.41 3.22
N GLY A 273 23.28 4.28 3.63
CA GLY A 273 22.93 3.57 4.86
C GLY A 273 21.76 2.60 4.68
N ILE A 274 21.32 2.34 3.44
CA ILE A 274 20.33 1.31 3.11
C ILE A 274 21.08 0.04 2.70
N PRO A 275 20.85 -1.08 3.40
CA PRO A 275 21.49 -2.35 3.04
C PRO A 275 20.73 -3.03 1.89
N TRP A 276 20.92 -2.54 0.65
CA TRP A 276 20.22 -3.00 -0.54
C TRP A 276 20.23 -4.52 -0.73
N GLN A 277 21.31 -5.18 -0.32
CA GLN A 277 21.43 -6.64 -0.39
C GLN A 277 20.42 -7.41 0.49
N ASN A 278 19.68 -6.73 1.34
CA ASN A 278 18.67 -7.34 2.23
C ASN A 278 17.25 -7.18 1.68
N PHE A 279 17.09 -6.63 0.49
CA PHE A 279 15.80 -6.52 -0.19
C PHE A 279 15.59 -7.77 -1.05
N ASP A 280 15.06 -8.83 -0.42
CA ASP A 280 14.95 -10.17 -1.04
C ASP A 280 13.70 -10.31 -1.94
N GLY A 281 12.70 -9.46 -1.78
CA GLY A 281 11.40 -9.56 -2.45
C GLY A 281 11.34 -8.96 -3.86
N GLY A 282 12.49 -8.55 -4.44
CA GLY A 282 12.49 -7.87 -5.73
C GLY A 282 11.79 -6.50 -5.68
N SER A 283 11.28 -6.05 -6.83
CA SER A 283 10.58 -4.75 -6.89
C SER A 283 9.12 -4.81 -6.45
N GLU A 284 8.53 -5.97 -6.30
CA GLU A 284 7.10 -6.15 -6.01
C GLU A 284 6.75 -5.81 -4.56
N LEU A 285 7.65 -6.11 -3.62
CA LEU A 285 7.47 -5.81 -2.20
C LEU A 285 8.11 -4.48 -1.78
N LEU A 286 8.73 -3.75 -2.72
CA LEU A 286 9.41 -2.51 -2.41
C LEU A 286 8.41 -1.37 -2.16
N VAL A 287 8.49 -0.78 -0.98
CA VAL A 287 7.84 0.48 -0.64
C VAL A 287 8.79 1.63 -0.99
N LEU A 288 8.38 2.50 -1.89
CA LEU A 288 9.10 3.73 -2.25
C LEU A 288 8.12 4.89 -2.29
N GLU A 289 8.30 5.85 -1.39
CA GLU A 289 7.39 6.99 -1.23
C GLU A 289 8.15 8.29 -1.10
N VAL A 290 7.53 9.39 -1.54
CA VAL A 290 8.06 10.75 -1.37
C VAL A 290 7.17 11.52 -0.40
N LEU A 291 7.73 11.95 0.72
CA LEU A 291 7.04 12.77 1.71
C LEU A 291 6.81 14.19 1.17
N ALA A 292 5.86 14.93 1.75
CA ALA A 292 5.57 16.32 1.34
C ALA A 292 6.74 17.27 1.52
N ASP A 293 7.69 16.95 2.39
CA ASP A 293 8.93 17.72 2.57
C ASP A 293 10.07 17.30 1.61
N GLY A 294 9.79 16.37 0.69
CA GLY A 294 10.75 15.90 -0.33
C GLY A 294 11.66 14.77 0.14
N ARG A 295 11.54 14.29 1.38
CA ARG A 295 12.29 13.13 1.86
C ARG A 295 11.73 11.84 1.26
N LEU A 296 12.61 10.88 1.03
CA LEU A 296 12.25 9.55 0.56
C LEU A 296 12.08 8.59 1.74
N LEU A 297 11.03 7.79 1.68
CA LEU A 297 10.84 6.57 2.45
C LEU A 297 11.13 5.40 1.52
N VAL A 298 11.93 4.46 1.99
CA VAL A 298 12.28 3.22 1.29
C VAL A 298 12.09 2.07 2.26
N GLY A 299 11.53 0.98 1.80
CA GLY A 299 11.33 -0.18 2.66
C GLY A 299 10.84 -1.38 1.89
N GLU A 300 10.48 -2.42 2.61
CA GLU A 300 9.93 -3.65 2.08
C GLU A 300 8.70 -4.01 2.90
N GLU A 301 7.63 -4.41 2.25
CA GLU A 301 6.42 -4.89 2.91
C GLU A 301 6.75 -6.04 3.86
N GLY A 302 6.27 -5.98 5.10
CA GLY A 302 6.62 -6.94 6.13
C GLY A 302 8.07 -6.89 6.63
N GLY A 303 8.88 -5.97 6.09
CA GLY A 303 10.31 -5.87 6.35
C GLY A 303 10.71 -4.66 7.17
N SER A 304 11.80 -4.04 6.78
CA SER A 304 12.38 -2.86 7.42
C SER A 304 12.20 -1.62 6.53
N TYR A 305 12.15 -0.45 7.17
CA TYR A 305 11.95 0.82 6.49
C TYR A 305 13.07 1.80 6.83
N TRP A 306 13.45 2.62 5.86
CA TRP A 306 14.45 3.67 5.97
C TRP A 306 13.87 5.00 5.50
N LEU A 307 14.09 6.04 6.26
CA LEU A 307 13.67 7.40 5.92
C LEU A 307 14.90 8.28 5.73
N ALA A 308 14.91 9.06 4.67
CA ALA A 308 15.96 10.06 4.46
C ALA A 308 16.02 11.06 5.60
N ASP A 309 17.22 11.46 5.98
CA ASP A 309 17.44 12.44 7.07
C ASP A 309 16.99 13.84 6.68
N ASP A 310 17.16 14.21 5.41
CA ASP A 310 16.81 15.50 4.85
C ASP A 310 16.28 15.39 3.39
N PRO A 311 15.69 16.44 2.81
CA PRO A 311 15.19 16.44 1.43
C PRO A 311 16.29 16.26 0.38
N GLY A 312 17.56 16.39 0.76
CA GLY A 312 18.68 16.02 -0.09
C GLY A 312 18.77 14.53 -0.35
N ASN A 313 18.15 13.66 0.46
CA ASN A 313 18.09 12.21 0.26
C ASN A 313 19.45 11.54 0.06
N THR A 314 20.48 11.98 0.80
CA THR A 314 21.86 11.45 0.69
C THR A 314 22.18 10.42 1.75
N ALA A 315 21.50 10.47 2.87
CA ALA A 315 21.65 9.56 4.01
C ALA A 315 20.28 9.14 4.52
N PHE A 316 20.18 7.90 4.94
CA PHE A 316 18.94 7.31 5.43
C PHE A 316 19.17 6.68 6.80
N ARG A 317 18.18 6.81 7.65
CA ARG A 317 18.12 6.13 8.93
C ARG A 317 17.06 5.05 8.93
N LYS A 318 17.36 3.90 9.53
CA LYS A 318 16.37 2.85 9.75
C LYS A 318 15.29 3.35 10.72
N LEU A 319 14.02 3.16 10.36
CA LEU A 319 12.90 3.43 11.26
C LEU A 319 12.85 2.38 12.38
N ARG A 320 12.51 2.85 13.59
CA ARG A 320 12.21 1.98 14.72
C ARG A 320 10.69 1.85 14.82
N THR A 321 10.14 0.79 14.28
CA THR A 321 8.71 0.51 14.30
C THR A 321 8.33 -0.22 15.60
N PRO A 322 7.14 0.06 16.19
CA PRO A 322 6.67 -0.61 17.40
C PRO A 322 6.23 -2.06 17.18
N ALA A 323 5.96 -2.42 15.92
CA ALA A 323 5.58 -3.74 15.45
C ALA A 323 6.20 -3.99 14.07
N GLN A 324 6.12 -5.21 13.58
CA GLN A 324 6.38 -5.50 12.17
C GLN A 324 5.18 -5.01 11.38
N PHE A 325 5.41 -4.08 10.45
CA PHE A 325 4.35 -3.57 9.60
C PHE A 325 4.27 -4.40 8.32
N THR A 326 3.07 -4.86 8.00
CA THR A 326 2.75 -5.47 6.70
C THR A 326 2.69 -4.42 5.61
N SER A 327 2.25 -3.21 5.96
CA SER A 327 2.20 -2.07 5.04
C SER A 327 2.62 -0.78 5.75
N LEU A 328 3.31 0.11 5.03
CA LEU A 328 3.65 1.45 5.49
C LEU A 328 3.39 2.45 4.37
N THR A 329 2.46 3.36 4.59
CA THR A 329 2.10 4.40 3.63
C THR A 329 2.34 5.81 4.18
N VAL A 330 2.38 6.79 3.29
CA VAL A 330 2.69 8.19 3.60
C VAL A 330 1.57 9.11 3.14
N ASP A 331 1.12 10.00 4.04
CA ASP A 331 0.38 11.18 3.63
C ASP A 331 0.98 12.45 4.23
N GLY A 332 1.36 13.38 3.38
CA GLY A 332 2.13 14.54 3.79
C GLY A 332 3.48 14.14 4.37
N THR A 333 3.68 14.38 5.67
CA THR A 333 4.83 13.93 6.46
C THR A 333 4.44 12.90 7.51
N THR A 334 3.17 12.50 7.54
CA THR A 334 2.64 11.48 8.45
C THR A 334 2.87 10.10 7.86
N LEU A 335 3.32 9.19 8.69
CA LEU A 335 3.50 7.78 8.35
C LEU A 335 2.37 6.97 9.00
N TYR A 336 1.81 6.04 8.25
CA TYR A 336 0.77 5.10 8.68
C TYR A 336 1.30 3.69 8.51
N GLY A 337 1.53 2.98 9.60
CA GLY A 337 1.99 1.59 9.60
C GLY A 337 0.85 0.66 10.01
N ILE A 338 0.61 -0.36 9.21
CA ILE A 338 -0.36 -1.41 9.51
C ILE A 338 0.40 -2.63 9.99
N ALA A 339 0.06 -3.11 11.18
CA ALA A 339 0.55 -4.38 11.71
C ALA A 339 -0.62 -5.35 11.74
N ASP A 340 -0.56 -6.36 10.89
CA ASP A 340 -1.56 -7.41 10.82
C ASP A 340 -1.12 -8.61 11.68
N ALA A 341 -2.09 -9.26 12.33
CA ALA A 341 -1.90 -10.48 13.10
C ALA A 341 -1.87 -11.74 12.23
N THR A 342 -2.28 -11.66 10.98
CA THR A 342 -2.41 -12.79 10.09
C THR A 342 -1.07 -13.25 9.50
N THR A 343 -0.14 -13.66 10.38
CA THR A 343 0.77 -14.73 9.97
C THR A 343 -0.02 -16.06 9.99
N PRO A 344 0.31 -17.04 9.11
CA PRO A 344 -0.41 -18.32 9.00
C PRO A 344 -0.51 -19.14 10.30
N THR A 345 0.07 -18.70 11.39
CA THR A 345 0.12 -19.38 12.68
C THR A 345 -0.98 -18.97 13.65
N TYR A 346 -1.93 -18.08 13.28
CA TYR A 346 -3.04 -17.63 14.13
C TYR A 346 -2.68 -17.09 15.51
N ASP A 347 -1.41 -16.84 15.77
CA ASP A 347 -0.96 -16.23 17.00
C ASP A 347 -1.13 -14.70 16.90
N LEU A 348 -1.96 -14.13 17.78
CA LEU A 348 -2.14 -12.68 17.90
C LEU A 348 -0.77 -12.00 18.07
N VAL A 349 -0.30 -11.34 17.02
CA VAL A 349 0.97 -10.62 17.07
C VAL A 349 0.77 -9.40 17.98
N LYS A 350 1.63 -9.31 18.99
CA LYS A 350 1.60 -8.19 19.92
C LYS A 350 1.88 -6.90 19.16
N GLY A 351 0.87 -6.04 19.03
CA GLY A 351 1.00 -4.76 18.35
C GLY A 351 0.12 -4.57 17.12
N GLU A 352 -0.76 -5.53 16.83
CA GLU A 352 -1.77 -5.47 15.76
C GLU A 352 -2.52 -4.14 15.69
N GLY A 353 -2.82 -3.66 14.48
CA GLY A 353 -3.62 -2.49 14.20
C GLY A 353 -2.90 -1.37 13.45
N LEU A 354 -3.54 -0.21 13.37
CA LEU A 354 -2.99 0.96 12.72
C LEU A 354 -2.12 1.78 13.68
N TRP A 355 -0.93 2.11 13.23
CA TRP A 355 0.04 2.96 13.92
C TRP A 355 0.30 4.23 13.13
N VAL A 356 0.40 5.36 13.81
CA VAL A 356 0.59 6.67 13.21
C VAL A 356 1.81 7.35 13.80
N SER A 357 2.69 7.85 12.93
CA SER A 357 3.79 8.74 13.31
C SER A 357 3.66 10.08 12.58
N ARG A 358 3.68 11.18 13.33
CA ARG A 358 3.61 12.55 12.82
C ARG A 358 4.95 13.29 12.81
N ASP A 359 6.02 12.62 13.25
CA ASP A 359 7.36 13.17 13.43
C ASP A 359 8.43 12.44 12.61
N GLY A 360 8.00 11.77 11.55
CA GLY A 360 8.88 11.03 10.65
C GLY A 360 9.39 9.72 11.26
N GLY A 361 8.55 9.00 11.99
CA GLY A 361 8.87 7.68 12.51
C GLY A 361 9.77 7.69 13.76
N ARG A 362 9.84 8.81 14.51
CA ARG A 362 10.54 8.86 15.81
C ARG A 362 9.67 8.34 16.93
N GLU A 363 8.40 8.76 16.93
CA GLU A 363 7.38 8.30 17.86
C GLU A 363 6.19 7.74 17.10
N TRP A 364 5.61 6.65 17.63
CA TRP A 364 4.47 5.98 17.04
C TRP A 364 3.36 5.91 18.07
N GLN A 365 2.14 6.19 17.63
CA GLN A 365 0.93 6.08 18.42
C GLN A 365 0.00 5.09 17.76
N ARG A 366 -0.51 4.12 18.53
CA ARG A 366 -1.55 3.24 18.03
C ARG A 366 -2.81 4.06 17.82
N HIS A 367 -3.42 3.93 16.67
CA HIS A 367 -4.71 4.55 16.38
C HIS A 367 -5.80 3.74 17.09
N GLU A 368 -6.24 4.22 18.25
CA GLU A 368 -7.35 3.61 18.97
C GLU A 368 -8.67 4.01 18.31
N GLN A 369 -9.38 3.02 17.79
CA GLN A 369 -10.75 3.22 17.34
C GLN A 369 -11.63 3.46 18.57
N ARG A 370 -12.19 4.65 18.69
CA ARG A 370 -13.17 4.95 19.73
C ARG A 370 -14.54 4.46 19.27
N ASP A 371 -14.99 3.35 19.79
CA ASP A 371 -16.35 2.87 19.56
C ASP A 371 -17.36 3.95 19.96
N GLN A 372 -18.42 4.12 19.14
CA GLN A 372 -19.48 5.11 19.40
C GLN A 372 -20.32 4.83 20.66
N ASN A 373 -20.04 3.73 21.38
CA ASN A 373 -20.82 3.25 22.52
C ASN A 373 -20.09 3.36 23.87
N ALA A 374 -19.06 4.19 23.98
CA ALA A 374 -18.40 4.47 25.26
C ALA A 374 -18.88 5.80 25.88
#